data_fa064a55f5c745e653efcdd9173db696
#
_entry.id   fa064a55f5c745e653efcdd9173db696
#
_cell.length_a   1.000
_cell.length_b   1.000
_cell.length_c   1.000
_cell.angle_alpha   90.00
_cell.angle_beta   90.00
_cell.angle_gamma   90.00
#
_symmetry.space_group_name_H-M   'P 1'
#
loop_
_entity.id
_entity.type
_entity.pdbx_description
1 polymer ?
#
loop_
_entity_poly.entity_id
_entity_poly.type
_entity_poly.pdbx_seq_one_letter_code
_entity_poly.pdbx_strand_id
1 'polypeptide(L)'
;MAALVDTNVLVYRHDPRDPGKQARARALLRRGIEDGSLRVPHQAIAEFVAAVSRPLPEMGPLLSPVDARREAEEMLRTFTVLYPDAHLVRVALQGMAAYELSWWDAHTWAYAEV
;
A
#
# COMPACT_ATOMS: atom_id res chain seq x y z
N MET A 1 13.07 8.05 11.15
CA MET A 1 12.90 6.63 10.82
C MET A 1 11.81 6.49 9.78
N ALA A 2 12.08 5.71 8.74
CA ALA A 2 11.08 5.46 7.70
C ALA A 2 10.03 4.45 8.16
N ALA A 3 8.80 4.61 7.69
CA ALA A 3 7.70 3.70 7.99
C ALA A 3 7.15 3.10 6.70
N LEU A 4 6.71 1.85 6.76
CA LEU A 4 6.04 1.17 5.65
C LEU A 4 4.57 1.55 5.63
N VAL A 5 4.06 1.82 4.43
CA VAL A 5 2.64 2.14 4.24
C VAL A 5 1.88 0.86 3.96
N ASP A 6 0.82 0.64 4.73
CA ASP A 6 -0.14 -0.43 4.50
C ASP A 6 -1.05 -0.06 3.31
N THR A 7 -1.40 -1.06 2.52
CA THR A 7 -2.35 -0.91 1.40
C THR A 7 -3.64 -0.22 1.84
N ASN A 8 -4.15 -0.53 3.02
CA ASN A 8 -5.40 0.05 3.52
C ASN A 8 -5.33 1.58 3.62
N VAL A 9 -4.19 2.15 3.99
CA VAL A 9 -4.03 3.60 4.08
C VAL A 9 -4.14 4.23 2.70
N LEU A 10 -3.56 3.61 1.68
CA LEU A 10 -3.66 4.08 0.30
C LEU A 10 -5.10 4.05 -0.21
N VAL A 11 -5.85 3.00 0.15
CA VAL A 11 -7.26 2.85 -0.24
C VAL A 11 -8.15 3.84 0.49
N TYR A 12 -7.96 3.99 1.82
CA TYR A 12 -8.80 4.90 2.62
C TYR A 12 -8.75 6.33 2.14
N ARG A 13 -7.63 6.76 1.57
CA ARG A 13 -7.50 8.10 0.99
C ARG A 13 -8.58 8.38 -0.05
N HIS A 14 -9.09 7.35 -0.72
CA HIS A 14 -10.08 7.44 -1.79
C HIS A 14 -11.44 6.86 -1.40
N ASP A 15 -11.65 6.48 -0.15
CA ASP A 15 -12.88 5.84 0.30
C ASP A 15 -13.76 6.80 1.10
N PRO A 16 -14.85 7.32 0.50
CA PRO A 16 -15.73 8.26 1.18
C PRO A 16 -16.68 7.62 2.19
N ARG A 17 -16.74 6.28 2.26
CA ARG A 17 -17.66 5.58 3.16
C ARG A 17 -17.31 5.78 4.65
N ASP A 18 -16.04 6.07 4.94
CA ASP A 18 -15.58 6.40 6.29
C ASP A 18 -14.77 7.70 6.25
N PRO A 19 -15.45 8.87 6.43
CA PRO A 19 -14.78 10.16 6.34
C PRO A 19 -13.66 10.35 7.36
N GLY A 20 -13.77 9.74 8.53
CA GLY A 20 -12.72 9.82 9.56
C GLY A 20 -11.45 9.12 9.12
N LYS A 21 -11.56 7.89 8.62
CA LYS A 21 -10.41 7.14 8.09
C LYS A 21 -9.82 7.83 6.87
N GLN A 22 -10.68 8.37 6.00
CA GLN A 22 -10.23 9.09 4.81
C GLN A 22 -9.39 10.31 5.19
N ALA A 23 -9.85 11.12 6.14
CA ALA A 23 -9.14 12.30 6.61
C ALA A 23 -7.80 11.95 7.25
N ARG A 24 -7.76 10.91 8.08
CA ARG A 24 -6.52 10.44 8.72
C ARG A 24 -5.51 9.92 7.70
N ALA A 25 -5.99 9.15 6.72
CA ALA A 25 -5.12 8.63 5.66
C ALA A 25 -4.52 9.77 4.83
N ARG A 26 -5.32 10.75 4.45
CA ARG A 26 -4.86 11.94 3.71
C ARG A 26 -3.80 12.72 4.48
N ALA A 27 -4.04 12.93 5.78
CA ALA A 27 -3.10 13.67 6.63
C ALA A 27 -1.78 12.91 6.80
N LEU A 28 -1.84 11.60 7.05
CA LEU A 28 -0.66 10.75 7.21
C LEU A 28 0.21 10.74 5.93
N LEU A 29 -0.43 10.53 4.78
CA LEU A 29 0.28 10.45 3.50
C LEU A 29 0.87 11.80 3.11
N ARG A 30 0.13 12.90 3.33
CA ARG A 30 0.64 14.24 3.05
C ARG A 30 1.89 14.54 3.88
N ARG A 31 1.84 14.25 5.18
CA ARG A 31 2.98 14.47 6.08
C ARG A 31 4.17 13.63 5.67
N GLY A 32 3.93 12.36 5.33
CA GLY A 32 5.00 11.45 4.94
C GLY A 32 5.64 11.83 3.61
N ILE A 33 4.88 12.40 2.67
CA ILE A 33 5.43 12.91 1.42
C ILE A 33 6.30 14.13 1.71
N GLU A 34 5.83 15.05 2.55
CA GLU A 34 6.56 16.27 2.90
C GLU A 34 7.90 15.99 3.59
N ASP A 35 7.93 15.06 4.52
CA ASP A 35 9.14 14.75 5.30
C ASP A 35 9.96 13.56 4.77
N GLY A 36 9.47 12.89 3.73
CA GLY A 36 10.16 11.75 3.13
C GLY A 36 10.25 10.52 4.02
N SER A 37 9.36 10.41 5.03
CA SER A 37 9.43 9.35 6.03
C SER A 37 8.75 8.06 5.63
N LEU A 38 8.01 8.03 4.52
CA LEU A 38 7.25 6.85 4.11
C LEU A 38 7.96 6.04 3.03
N ARG A 39 7.78 4.73 3.12
CA ARG A 39 8.21 3.77 2.11
C ARG A 39 7.00 2.92 1.73
N VAL A 40 6.79 2.75 0.43
CA VAL A 40 5.65 2.00 -0.08
C VAL A 40 6.14 0.74 -0.77
N PRO A 41 5.83 -0.46 -0.23
CA PRO A 41 6.17 -1.69 -0.94
C PRO A 41 5.42 -1.75 -2.28
N HIS A 42 6.09 -2.23 -3.32
CA HIS A 42 5.46 -2.42 -4.64
C HIS A 42 4.13 -3.18 -4.55
N GLN A 43 4.10 -4.20 -3.72
CA GLN A 43 2.90 -5.00 -3.47
C GLN A 43 1.70 -4.15 -3.01
N ALA A 44 1.93 -3.11 -2.19
CA ALA A 44 0.85 -2.23 -1.72
C ALA A 44 0.22 -1.46 -2.88
N ILE A 45 1.01 -1.05 -3.87
CA ILE A 45 0.50 -0.40 -5.07
C ILE A 45 -0.33 -1.38 -5.91
N ALA A 46 0.14 -2.61 -6.08
CA ALA A 46 -0.59 -3.63 -6.83
C ALA A 46 -1.93 -3.95 -6.16
N GLU A 47 -1.94 -4.12 -4.84
CA GLU A 47 -3.17 -4.35 -4.09
C GLU A 47 -4.10 -3.14 -4.13
N PHE A 48 -3.55 -1.93 -4.07
CA PHE A 48 -4.32 -0.71 -4.20
C PHE A 48 -5.10 -0.66 -5.51
N VAL A 49 -4.44 -0.90 -6.62
CA VAL A 49 -5.10 -0.87 -7.95
C VAL A 49 -6.22 -1.90 -7.99
N ALA A 50 -5.99 -3.11 -7.49
CA ALA A 50 -7.01 -4.15 -7.45
C ALA A 50 -8.19 -3.76 -6.56
N ALA A 51 -7.92 -3.18 -5.38
CA ALA A 51 -8.97 -2.83 -4.42
C ALA A 51 -9.85 -1.68 -4.90
N VAL A 52 -9.26 -0.59 -5.42
CA VAL A 52 -10.04 0.58 -5.84
C VAL A 52 -10.78 0.35 -7.14
N SER A 53 -10.35 -0.62 -7.95
CA SER A 53 -10.98 -0.97 -9.22
C SER A 53 -12.12 -1.98 -9.06
N ARG A 54 -12.22 -2.64 -7.90
CA ARG A 54 -13.24 -3.67 -7.65
C ARG A 54 -14.59 -2.99 -7.44
N PRO A 55 -15.65 -3.42 -8.13
CA PRO A 55 -16.99 -2.88 -7.89
C PRO A 55 -17.45 -3.17 -6.46
N LEU A 56 -17.93 -2.14 -5.78
CA LEU A 56 -18.53 -2.27 -4.46
C LEU A 56 -20.06 -2.34 -4.59
N PRO A 57 -20.76 -3.04 -3.68
CA PRO A 57 -22.22 -3.07 -3.73
C PRO A 57 -22.80 -1.65 -3.75
N GLU A 58 -23.73 -1.40 -4.66
CA GLU A 58 -24.52 -0.16 -4.77
C GLU A 58 -23.74 1.10 -5.13
N MET A 59 -22.40 1.06 -5.27
CA MET A 59 -21.66 2.29 -5.60
C MET A 59 -20.62 2.10 -6.72
N GLY A 60 -20.39 0.88 -7.18
CA GLY A 60 -19.35 0.61 -8.16
C GLY A 60 -17.94 0.75 -7.57
N PRO A 61 -16.90 0.89 -8.39
CA PRO A 61 -15.53 0.99 -7.89
C PRO A 61 -15.26 2.34 -7.23
N LEU A 62 -14.32 2.38 -6.30
CA LEU A 62 -13.87 3.64 -5.67
C LEU A 62 -13.25 4.58 -6.69
N LEU A 63 -12.50 4.04 -7.65
CA LEU A 63 -11.91 4.80 -8.74
C LEU A 63 -12.22 4.11 -10.07
N SER A 64 -12.39 4.91 -11.12
CA SER A 64 -12.47 4.38 -12.48
C SER A 64 -11.12 3.73 -12.86
N PRO A 65 -11.09 2.86 -13.89
CA PRO A 65 -9.81 2.29 -14.35
C PRO A 65 -8.79 3.36 -14.74
N VAL A 66 -9.24 4.45 -15.35
CA VAL A 66 -8.35 5.56 -15.72
C VAL A 66 -7.77 6.23 -14.48
N ASP A 67 -8.61 6.54 -13.50
CA ASP A 67 -8.18 7.20 -12.28
C ASP A 67 -7.29 6.28 -11.42
N ALA A 68 -7.60 4.99 -11.36
CA ALA A 68 -6.76 4.02 -10.65
C ALA A 68 -5.33 3.99 -11.22
N ARG A 69 -5.21 3.97 -12.55
CA ARG A 69 -3.90 4.00 -13.21
C ARG A 69 -3.17 5.31 -12.95
N ARG A 70 -3.88 6.42 -13.01
CA ARG A 70 -3.30 7.75 -12.75
C ARG A 70 -2.76 7.86 -11.33
N GLU A 71 -3.54 7.38 -10.35
CA GLU A 71 -3.11 7.39 -8.95
C GLU A 71 -1.89 6.50 -8.70
N ALA A 72 -1.86 5.32 -9.32
CA ALA A 72 -0.70 4.43 -9.22
C ALA A 72 0.56 5.07 -9.81
N GLU A 73 0.45 5.72 -10.96
CA GLU A 73 1.55 6.48 -11.57
C GLU A 73 2.04 7.59 -10.64
N GLU A 74 1.11 8.30 -10.01
CA GLU A 74 1.44 9.37 -9.08
C GLU A 74 2.18 8.82 -7.86
N MET A 75 1.78 7.66 -7.35
CA MET A 75 2.47 7.00 -6.24
C MET A 75 3.93 6.69 -6.58
N LEU A 76 4.19 6.25 -7.82
CA LEU A 76 5.55 5.97 -8.27
C LEU A 76 6.43 7.23 -8.29
N ARG A 77 5.82 8.40 -8.50
CA ARG A 77 6.55 9.68 -8.52
C ARG A 77 6.73 10.28 -7.14
N THR A 78 5.77 10.10 -6.24
CA THR A 78 5.73 10.83 -4.96
C THR A 78 6.28 10.05 -3.79
N PHE A 79 6.25 8.72 -3.83
CA PHE A 79 6.74 7.87 -2.76
C PHE A 79 8.06 7.21 -3.11
N THR A 80 8.83 6.87 -2.08
CA THR A 80 9.93 5.92 -2.24
C THR A 80 9.33 4.52 -2.27
N VAL A 81 9.36 3.89 -3.43
CA VAL A 81 8.77 2.57 -3.63
C VAL A 81 9.84 1.50 -3.46
N LEU A 82 9.52 0.47 -2.69
CA LEU A 82 10.39 -0.69 -2.48
C LEU A 82 9.95 -1.83 -3.38
N TYR A 83 10.91 -2.42 -4.08
CA TYR A 83 10.65 -3.52 -5.01
C TYR A 83 11.20 -4.82 -4.47
N PRO A 84 10.55 -5.96 -4.75
CA PRO A 84 11.06 -7.24 -4.33
C PRO A 84 12.27 -7.68 -5.16
N ASP A 85 13.19 -8.37 -4.50
CA ASP A 85 14.26 -9.09 -5.16
C ASP A 85 14.28 -10.53 -4.62
N ALA A 86 15.22 -11.35 -5.11
CA ALA A 86 15.30 -12.74 -4.67
C ALA A 86 15.56 -12.86 -3.16
N HIS A 87 16.39 -11.97 -2.62
CA HIS A 87 16.69 -11.97 -1.19
C HIS A 87 15.43 -11.69 -0.36
N LEU A 88 14.68 -10.67 -0.73
CA LEU A 88 13.43 -10.33 -0.04
C LEU A 88 12.46 -11.50 -0.04
N VAL A 89 12.30 -12.17 -1.19
CA VAL A 89 11.39 -13.32 -1.30
C VAL A 89 11.85 -14.45 -0.39
N ARG A 90 13.15 -14.71 -0.32
CA ARG A 90 13.67 -15.74 0.60
C ARG A 90 13.41 -15.39 2.07
N VAL A 91 13.60 -14.13 2.45
CA VAL A 91 13.30 -13.67 3.81
C VAL A 91 11.80 -13.82 4.11
N ALA A 92 10.94 -13.48 3.17
CA ALA A 92 9.49 -13.66 3.33
C ALA A 92 9.12 -15.13 3.52
N LEU A 93 9.72 -16.04 2.75
CA LEU A 93 9.48 -17.48 2.91
C LEU A 93 9.92 -17.97 4.28
N GLN A 94 11.05 -17.49 4.79
CA GLN A 94 11.54 -17.82 6.14
C GLN A 94 10.56 -17.29 7.20
N GLY A 95 10.01 -16.11 7.03
CA GLY A 95 9.03 -15.54 7.95
C GLY A 95 7.74 -16.34 8.02
N MET A 96 7.27 -16.83 6.87
CA MET A 96 6.11 -17.72 6.84
C MET A 96 6.34 -18.98 7.68
N ALA A 97 7.50 -19.60 7.53
CA ALA A 97 7.83 -20.82 8.24
C ALA A 97 8.06 -20.58 9.74
N ALA A 98 8.76 -19.51 10.10
CA ALA A 98 9.16 -19.24 11.48
C ALA A 98 8.05 -18.66 12.34
N TYR A 99 7.17 -17.84 11.76
CA TYR A 99 6.17 -17.08 12.51
C TYR A 99 4.73 -17.37 12.06
N GLU A 100 4.53 -18.34 11.20
CA GLU A 100 3.22 -18.74 10.68
C GLU A 100 2.47 -17.56 10.02
N LEU A 101 3.21 -16.67 9.37
CA LEU A 101 2.63 -15.51 8.68
C LEU A 101 1.98 -15.92 7.37
N SER A 102 0.92 -15.18 6.97
CA SER A 102 0.41 -15.29 5.61
C SER A 102 1.48 -14.81 4.62
N TRP A 103 1.32 -15.18 3.34
CA TRP A 103 2.27 -14.75 2.31
C TRP A 103 2.40 -13.22 2.23
N TRP A 104 1.27 -12.51 2.32
CA TRP A 104 1.26 -11.06 2.26
C TRP A 104 1.87 -10.41 3.50
N ASP A 105 1.55 -10.91 4.69
CA ASP A 105 2.12 -10.41 5.95
C ASP A 105 3.62 -10.69 6.00
N ALA A 106 4.05 -11.84 5.46
CA ALA A 106 5.47 -12.19 5.39
C ALA A 106 6.25 -11.21 4.50
N HIS A 107 5.66 -10.73 3.40
CA HIS A 107 6.30 -9.73 2.56
C HIS A 107 6.47 -8.40 3.29
N THR A 108 5.43 -7.94 3.97
CA THR A 108 5.50 -6.70 4.76
C THR A 108 6.57 -6.80 5.83
N TRP A 109 6.59 -7.93 6.55
CA TRP A 109 7.62 -8.20 7.54
C TRP A 109 9.02 -8.22 6.92
N ALA A 110 9.18 -8.88 5.77
CA ALA A 110 10.48 -8.97 5.09
C ALA A 110 11.01 -7.61 4.67
N TYR A 111 10.16 -6.71 4.17
CA TYR A 111 10.58 -5.35 3.84
C TYR A 111 11.08 -4.58 5.06
N ALA A 112 10.52 -4.84 6.23
CA ALA A 112 10.98 -4.21 7.46
C ALA A 112 12.33 -4.80 7.92
N GLU A 113 12.60 -6.08 7.64
CA GLU A 113 13.83 -6.77 8.04
C GLU A 113 15.02 -6.46 7.14
N VAL A 114 14.77 -6.17 5.87
CA VAL A 114 15.84 -5.85 4.92
C VAL A 114 15.93 -4.36 4.68
#